data_c0f05775fdf085d620c90e7b7a1036c1
#
_entry.id   c0f05775fdf085d620c90e7b7a1036c1
#
_cell.length_a   1.000
_cell.length_b   1.000
_cell.length_c   1.000
_cell.angle_alpha   90.00
_cell.angle_beta   90.00
_cell.angle_gamma   90.00
#
_symmetry.space_group_name_H-M   'P 1'
#
loop_
_entity.id
_entity.type
_entity.pdbx_description
1 polymer ?
#
loop_
_entity_poly.entity_id
_entity_poly.type
_entity_poly.pdbx_seq_one_letter_code
_entity_poly.pdbx_strand_id
1 'polypeptide(L)'
;NIMTGRAPLASPLLKTVRKDDKTTMFRLIKCLREYKKPTVLTLIFIIGEAIIETLIPFITANLINGIQTGISMKRVAILGIILILMAMVSLCFGGAAGLTCSKASSGFAKNIRSDVFSRVQEFAFQNIDRFSSSSLVTRMTTDVTNVQMAYMMLIRTAVRAPLMLIFSVVMAFIMGGALATSFVIIIPVLVFGLLIIAHYAMPAFRAVFRKYDKLNESIEENVRGMRVVKGFAREEYEKKKFGK
;
A
#
# COMPACT_ATOMS: atom_id res chain seq x y z
N ASN A 1 5.47 -34.72 36.70
CA ASN A 1 6.59 -34.38 35.77
C ASN A 1 6.09 -34.29 34.35
N ILE A 2 5.38 -33.20 34.07
CA ILE A 2 4.95 -32.80 32.72
C ILE A 2 5.33 -31.32 32.61
N MET A 3 6.47 -31.02 32.07
CA MET A 3 6.83 -29.68 31.60
C MET A 3 8.19 -29.77 30.90
N THR A 4 8.18 -29.83 29.60
CA THR A 4 9.16 -29.22 28.65
C THR A 4 8.96 -29.82 27.27
N GLY A 5 7.95 -29.29 26.57
CA GLY A 5 7.72 -29.61 25.17
C GLY A 5 7.57 -28.32 24.36
N ARG A 6 8.63 -27.50 24.30
CA ARG A 6 8.72 -26.45 23.27
C ARG A 6 9.12 -27.12 21.97
N ALA A 7 8.15 -27.44 21.15
CA ALA A 7 8.37 -27.90 19.80
C ALA A 7 8.90 -26.76 18.92
N PRO A 8 9.94 -26.97 18.14
CA PRO A 8 10.43 -26.00 17.13
C PRO A 8 9.61 -26.15 15.85
N LEU A 9 8.31 -25.86 15.91
CA LEU A 9 7.39 -25.94 14.76
C LEU A 9 7.29 -24.65 13.95
N ALA A 10 7.98 -23.59 14.37
CA ALA A 10 7.88 -22.29 13.70
C ALA A 10 8.71 -22.19 12.39
N SER A 11 9.79 -22.92 12.25
CA SER A 11 10.70 -22.79 11.11
C SER A 11 10.19 -23.42 9.80
N PRO A 12 9.56 -24.61 9.79
CA PRO A 12 9.02 -25.15 8.54
C PRO A 12 7.76 -24.44 8.07
N LEU A 13 6.88 -23.99 9.00
CA LEU A 13 5.66 -23.24 8.67
C LEU A 13 5.98 -21.87 8.05
N LEU A 14 6.98 -21.15 8.57
CA LEU A 14 7.44 -19.89 8.00
C LEU A 14 8.05 -20.05 6.59
N LYS A 15 8.72 -21.16 6.32
CA LYS A 15 9.24 -21.47 4.97
C LYS A 15 8.11 -21.84 4.00
N THR A 16 7.08 -22.55 4.47
CA THR A 16 5.91 -22.92 3.67
C THR A 16 5.08 -21.70 3.34
N VAL A 17 4.80 -20.82 4.30
CA VAL A 17 4.11 -19.53 4.08
C VAL A 17 4.87 -18.66 3.07
N ARG A 18 6.19 -18.60 3.14
CA ARG A 18 7.02 -17.81 2.20
C ARG A 18 7.07 -18.39 0.77
N LYS A 19 6.86 -19.69 0.61
CA LYS A 19 6.79 -20.35 -0.70
C LYS A 19 5.39 -20.20 -1.31
N ASP A 20 4.36 -20.18 -0.47
CA ASP A 20 2.98 -19.92 -0.88
C ASP A 20 2.75 -18.48 -1.28
N ASP A 21 3.44 -17.50 -0.68
CA ASP A 21 3.33 -16.07 -1.03
C ASP A 21 3.68 -15.79 -2.49
N LYS A 22 4.78 -16.36 -3.01
CA LYS A 22 5.16 -16.19 -4.42
C LYS A 22 4.15 -16.80 -5.37
N THR A 23 3.68 -18.01 -5.06
CA THR A 23 2.65 -18.71 -5.84
C THR A 23 1.32 -17.97 -5.80
N THR A 24 0.97 -17.38 -4.68
CA THR A 24 -0.26 -16.58 -4.50
C THR A 24 -0.18 -15.27 -5.28
N MET A 25 0.95 -14.57 -5.25
CA MET A 25 1.19 -13.37 -6.06
C MET A 25 1.07 -13.66 -7.57
N PHE A 26 1.68 -14.75 -8.06
CA PHE A 26 1.54 -15.16 -9.47
C PHE A 26 0.10 -15.52 -9.85
N ARG A 27 -0.66 -16.14 -8.95
CA ARG A 27 -2.09 -16.43 -9.16
C ARG A 27 -2.92 -15.16 -9.22
N LEU A 28 -2.65 -14.19 -8.35
CA LEU A 28 -3.31 -12.89 -8.37
C LEU A 28 -3.04 -12.13 -9.68
N ILE A 29 -1.80 -12.16 -10.19
CA ILE A 29 -1.47 -11.54 -11.49
C ILE A 29 -2.25 -12.20 -12.64
N LYS A 30 -2.53 -13.50 -12.58
CA LYS A 30 -3.38 -14.18 -13.57
C LYS A 30 -4.84 -13.70 -13.56
N CYS A 31 -5.34 -13.19 -12.43
CA CYS A 31 -6.68 -12.64 -12.34
C CYS A 31 -6.84 -11.27 -13.06
N LEU A 32 -5.75 -10.66 -13.54
CA LEU A 32 -5.83 -9.45 -14.37
C LEU A 32 -6.53 -9.68 -15.72
N ARG A 33 -6.42 -10.85 -16.31
CA ARG A 33 -7.08 -11.26 -17.58
C ARG A 33 -7.19 -10.10 -18.60
N GLU A 34 -8.37 -9.54 -18.76
CA GLU A 34 -8.69 -8.46 -19.72
C GLU A 34 -8.12 -7.09 -19.30
N TYR A 35 -7.81 -6.90 -18.02
CA TYR A 35 -7.40 -5.60 -17.45
C TYR A 35 -5.87 -5.36 -17.47
N LYS A 36 -5.11 -6.19 -18.20
CA LYS A 36 -3.67 -5.97 -18.44
C LYS A 36 -3.42 -4.68 -19.20
N LYS A 37 -4.25 -4.37 -20.22
CA LYS A 37 -4.10 -3.13 -21.02
C LYS A 37 -4.26 -1.87 -20.15
N PRO A 38 -5.34 -1.68 -19.35
CA PRO A 38 -5.45 -0.55 -18.43
C PRO A 38 -4.28 -0.46 -17.43
N THR A 39 -3.77 -1.60 -16.93
CA THR A 39 -2.62 -1.64 -16.02
C THR A 39 -1.36 -1.09 -16.68
N VAL A 40 -1.02 -1.57 -17.89
CA VAL A 40 0.15 -1.10 -18.64
C VAL A 40 -0.01 0.39 -19.00
N LEU A 41 -1.21 0.81 -19.40
CA LEU A 41 -1.50 2.20 -19.72
C LEU A 41 -1.31 3.12 -18.51
N THR A 42 -1.74 2.67 -17.33
CA THR A 42 -1.48 3.37 -16.05
C THR A 42 0.01 3.58 -15.82
N LEU A 43 0.83 2.53 -16.03
CA LEU A 43 2.28 2.62 -15.88
C LEU A 43 2.89 3.64 -16.84
N ILE A 44 2.46 3.65 -18.11
CA ILE A 44 2.93 4.60 -19.10
C ILE A 44 2.60 6.04 -18.69
N PHE A 45 1.38 6.29 -18.23
CA PHE A 45 0.98 7.62 -17.77
C PHE A 45 1.74 8.06 -16.52
N ILE A 46 1.99 7.17 -15.56
CA ILE A 46 2.80 7.46 -14.35
C ILE A 46 4.24 7.82 -14.75
N ILE A 47 4.83 7.11 -15.72
CA ILE A 47 6.18 7.41 -16.20
C ILE A 47 6.20 8.79 -16.85
N GLY A 48 5.22 9.09 -17.71
CA GLY A 48 5.10 10.40 -18.36
C GLY A 48 4.92 11.53 -17.34
N GLU A 49 4.06 11.35 -16.36
CA GLU A 49 3.85 12.30 -15.26
C GLU A 49 5.16 12.54 -14.48
N ALA A 50 5.88 11.48 -14.09
CA ALA A 50 7.11 11.56 -13.33
C ALA A 50 8.24 12.29 -14.09
N ILE A 51 8.35 12.07 -15.40
CA ILE A 51 9.32 12.79 -16.26
C ILE A 51 9.03 14.29 -16.25
N ILE A 52 7.77 14.65 -16.47
CA ILE A 52 7.37 16.07 -16.54
C ILE A 52 7.58 16.75 -15.20
N GLU A 53 7.15 16.12 -14.09
CA GLU A 53 7.34 16.65 -12.73
C GLU A 53 8.81 16.88 -12.40
N THR A 54 9.69 16.02 -12.89
CA THR A 54 11.15 16.16 -12.65
C THR A 54 11.77 17.26 -13.51
N LEU A 55 11.20 17.57 -14.67
CA LEU A 55 11.68 18.63 -15.55
C LEU A 55 11.23 20.04 -15.10
N ILE A 56 10.12 20.16 -14.38
CA ILE A 56 9.61 21.46 -13.88
C ILE A 56 10.64 22.22 -13.04
N PRO A 57 11.28 21.62 -12.00
CA PRO A 57 12.32 22.28 -11.20
C PRO A 57 13.52 22.74 -12.05
N PHE A 58 13.90 21.97 -13.08
CA PHE A 58 15.00 22.33 -13.98
C PHE A 58 14.70 23.60 -14.76
N ILE A 59 13.51 23.70 -15.35
CA ILE A 59 13.11 24.91 -16.08
C ILE A 59 12.93 26.09 -15.13
N THR A 60 12.41 25.85 -13.91
CA THR A 60 12.27 26.85 -12.87
C THR A 60 13.62 27.41 -12.46
N ALA A 61 14.64 26.56 -12.28
CA ALA A 61 16.00 27.01 -11.96
C ALA A 61 16.60 27.85 -13.10
N ASN A 62 16.39 27.44 -14.37
CA ASN A 62 16.82 28.22 -15.53
C ASN A 62 16.12 29.58 -15.61
N LEU A 63 14.84 29.65 -15.26
CA LEU A 63 14.10 30.90 -15.19
C LEU A 63 14.68 31.83 -14.11
N ILE A 64 14.91 31.32 -12.90
CA ILE A 64 15.45 32.08 -11.77
C ILE A 64 16.86 32.60 -12.10
N ASN A 65 17.75 31.75 -12.59
CA ASN A 65 19.09 32.12 -13.00
C ASN A 65 19.06 33.17 -14.10
N GLY A 66 18.14 33.01 -15.05
CA GLY A 66 17.94 33.97 -16.14
C GLY A 66 17.52 35.34 -15.60
N ILE A 67 16.59 35.42 -14.67
CA ILE A 67 16.16 36.68 -14.05
C ILE A 67 17.33 37.35 -13.35
N GLN A 68 18.17 36.63 -12.63
CA GLN A 68 19.36 37.15 -11.96
C GLN A 68 20.40 37.71 -12.93
N THR A 69 20.50 37.11 -14.12
CA THR A 69 21.42 37.59 -15.20
C THR A 69 20.82 38.65 -16.08
N GLY A 70 19.58 39.10 -15.80
CA GLY A 70 18.96 40.24 -16.50
C GLY A 70 18.41 39.88 -17.89
N ILE A 71 17.87 38.66 -18.08
CA ILE A 71 17.23 38.29 -19.34
C ILE A 71 16.02 39.17 -19.66
N SER A 72 15.74 39.30 -20.98
CA SER A 72 14.61 40.11 -21.42
C SER A 72 13.28 39.57 -20.93
N MET A 73 12.34 40.49 -20.63
CA MET A 73 10.98 40.16 -20.15
C MET A 73 10.25 39.17 -21.08
N LYS A 74 10.55 39.26 -22.41
CA LYS A 74 9.99 38.30 -23.39
C LYS A 74 10.40 36.86 -23.11
N ARG A 75 11.66 36.59 -22.71
CA ARG A 75 12.13 35.25 -22.36
C ARG A 75 11.52 34.76 -21.05
N VAL A 76 11.37 35.64 -20.07
CA VAL A 76 10.68 35.31 -18.80
C VAL A 76 9.24 34.88 -19.07
N ALA A 77 8.51 35.61 -19.91
CA ALA A 77 7.14 35.26 -20.28
C ALA A 77 7.06 33.90 -21.01
N ILE A 78 7.97 33.64 -21.93
CA ILE A 78 8.01 32.35 -22.65
C ILE A 78 8.26 31.20 -21.70
N LEU A 79 9.24 31.29 -20.81
CA LEU A 79 9.53 30.24 -19.83
C LEU A 79 8.36 30.02 -18.86
N GLY A 80 7.70 31.11 -18.44
CA GLY A 80 6.48 31.03 -17.62
C GLY A 80 5.34 30.29 -18.33
N ILE A 81 5.11 30.58 -19.62
CA ILE A 81 4.10 29.86 -20.42
C ILE A 81 4.47 28.38 -20.55
N ILE A 82 5.75 28.05 -20.79
CA ILE A 82 6.20 26.64 -20.84
C ILE A 82 5.93 25.93 -19.54
N LEU A 83 6.22 26.54 -18.37
CA LEU A 83 5.93 25.95 -17.06
C LEU A 83 4.43 25.68 -16.85
N ILE A 84 3.57 26.61 -17.27
CA ILE A 84 2.13 26.43 -17.20
C ILE A 84 1.68 25.25 -18.09
N LEU A 85 2.17 25.20 -19.32
CA LEU A 85 1.86 24.10 -20.23
C LEU A 85 2.34 22.75 -19.69
N MET A 86 3.54 22.69 -19.13
CA MET A 86 4.06 21.48 -18.51
C MET A 86 3.21 21.03 -17.31
N ALA A 87 2.80 21.97 -16.47
CA ALA A 87 1.92 21.68 -15.34
C ALA A 87 0.55 21.13 -15.81
N MET A 88 -0.03 21.71 -16.87
CA MET A 88 -1.26 21.21 -17.48
C MET A 88 -1.10 19.80 -18.06
N VAL A 89 -0.01 19.54 -18.76
CA VAL A 89 0.28 18.22 -19.32
C VAL A 89 0.48 17.19 -18.18
N SER A 90 1.24 17.55 -17.12
CA SER A 90 1.40 16.69 -15.93
C SER A 90 0.06 16.36 -15.31
N LEU A 91 -0.83 17.33 -15.14
CA LEU A 91 -2.19 17.13 -14.62
C LEU A 91 -3.00 16.16 -15.50
N CYS A 92 -2.91 16.30 -16.82
CA CYS A 92 -3.56 15.37 -17.75
C CYS A 92 -3.02 13.95 -17.63
N PHE A 93 -1.71 13.76 -17.51
CA PHE A 93 -1.10 12.43 -17.28
C PHE A 93 -1.53 11.84 -15.94
N GLY A 94 -1.50 12.63 -14.87
CA GLY A 94 -1.94 12.20 -13.53
C GLY A 94 -3.41 11.82 -13.48
N GLY A 95 -4.28 12.61 -14.13
CA GLY A 95 -5.71 12.32 -14.29
C GLY A 95 -5.95 11.04 -15.08
N ALA A 96 -5.30 10.88 -16.22
CA ALA A 96 -5.39 9.68 -17.06
C ALA A 96 -4.84 8.44 -16.33
N ALA A 97 -3.75 8.57 -15.58
CA ALA A 97 -3.22 7.51 -14.72
C ALA A 97 -4.23 7.11 -13.63
N GLY A 98 -4.89 8.09 -13.00
CA GLY A 98 -5.93 7.85 -12.01
C GLY A 98 -7.12 7.06 -12.58
N LEU A 99 -7.64 7.49 -13.71
CA LEU A 99 -8.77 6.83 -14.39
C LEU A 99 -8.44 5.41 -14.84
N THR A 100 -7.29 5.21 -15.46
CA THR A 100 -6.85 3.89 -15.94
C THR A 100 -6.54 2.96 -14.77
N CYS A 101 -5.94 3.46 -13.69
CA CYS A 101 -5.66 2.71 -12.47
C CYS A 101 -6.97 2.27 -11.77
N SER A 102 -7.95 3.16 -11.66
CA SER A 102 -9.28 2.84 -11.10
C SER A 102 -9.95 1.75 -11.93
N LYS A 103 -9.94 1.85 -13.26
CA LYS A 103 -10.50 0.83 -14.15
C LYS A 103 -9.77 -0.52 -14.02
N ALA A 104 -8.44 -0.49 -13.92
CA ALA A 104 -7.63 -1.70 -13.74
C ALA A 104 -7.92 -2.39 -12.39
N SER A 105 -7.96 -1.62 -11.29
CA SER A 105 -8.19 -2.16 -9.94
C SER A 105 -9.61 -2.68 -9.75
N SER A 106 -10.61 -1.96 -10.25
CA SER A 106 -12.01 -2.40 -10.19
C SER A 106 -12.25 -3.67 -11.03
N GLY A 107 -11.63 -3.74 -12.22
CA GLY A 107 -11.68 -4.93 -13.06
C GLY A 107 -10.97 -6.13 -12.44
N PHE A 108 -9.84 -5.92 -11.81
CA PHE A 108 -9.14 -6.93 -11.03
C PHE A 108 -10.01 -7.48 -9.89
N ALA A 109 -10.64 -6.60 -9.11
CA ALA A 109 -11.56 -6.98 -8.04
C ALA A 109 -12.78 -7.75 -8.56
N LYS A 110 -13.35 -7.33 -9.71
CA LYS A 110 -14.43 -8.05 -10.38
C LYS A 110 -14.02 -9.51 -10.68
N ASN A 111 -12.85 -9.70 -11.26
CA ASN A 111 -12.37 -11.04 -11.62
C ASN A 111 -12.13 -11.90 -10.37
N ILE A 112 -11.56 -11.33 -9.30
CA ILE A 112 -11.38 -12.04 -8.03
C ILE A 112 -12.73 -12.44 -7.43
N ARG A 113 -13.72 -11.53 -7.39
CA ARG A 113 -15.06 -11.85 -6.87
C ARG A 113 -15.70 -12.98 -7.66
N SER A 114 -15.60 -12.94 -8.97
CA SER A 114 -16.10 -14.01 -9.85
C SER A 114 -15.43 -15.35 -9.58
N ASP A 115 -14.10 -15.36 -9.46
CA ASP A 115 -13.33 -16.58 -9.20
C ASP A 115 -13.63 -17.16 -7.80
N VAL A 116 -13.76 -16.29 -6.78
CA VAL A 116 -14.13 -16.71 -5.42
C VAL A 116 -15.55 -17.26 -5.40
N PHE A 117 -16.50 -16.56 -6.05
CA PHE A 117 -17.90 -17.00 -6.13
C PHE A 117 -18.03 -18.37 -6.80
N SER A 118 -17.38 -18.57 -7.95
CA SER A 118 -17.39 -19.86 -8.64
C SER A 118 -16.84 -20.98 -7.77
N ARG A 119 -15.75 -20.72 -7.04
CA ARG A 119 -15.17 -21.72 -6.12
C ARG A 119 -16.06 -22.04 -4.93
N VAL A 120 -16.77 -21.03 -4.39
CA VAL A 120 -17.72 -21.26 -3.30
C VAL A 120 -18.88 -22.13 -3.75
N GLN A 121 -19.31 -22.00 -5.01
CA GLN A 121 -20.36 -22.86 -5.57
C GLN A 121 -19.90 -24.32 -5.79
N GLU A 122 -18.60 -24.53 -5.98
CA GLU A 122 -18.02 -25.89 -6.10
C GLU A 122 -17.81 -26.57 -4.73
N PHE A 123 -18.07 -25.88 -3.61
CA PHE A 123 -17.88 -26.45 -2.28
C PHE A 123 -18.90 -27.56 -2.01
N ALA A 124 -18.42 -28.74 -1.56
CA ALA A 124 -19.26 -29.78 -1.03
C ALA A 124 -19.97 -29.33 0.26
N PHE A 125 -21.15 -29.88 0.55
CA PHE A 125 -21.95 -29.54 1.75
C PHE A 125 -21.14 -29.55 3.06
N GLN A 126 -20.23 -30.51 3.23
CA GLN A 126 -19.33 -30.57 4.39
C GLN A 126 -18.41 -29.35 4.53
N ASN A 127 -18.04 -28.68 3.45
CA ASN A 127 -17.22 -27.49 3.49
C ASN A 127 -18.03 -26.23 3.81
N ILE A 128 -19.30 -26.20 3.43
CA ILE A 128 -20.21 -25.09 3.72
C ILE A 128 -20.51 -25.03 5.22
N ASP A 129 -20.70 -26.18 5.87
CA ASP A 129 -20.93 -26.24 7.32
C ASP A 129 -19.70 -25.79 8.15
N ARG A 130 -18.51 -25.92 7.58
CA ARG A 130 -17.26 -25.49 8.21
C ARG A 130 -17.03 -23.98 8.15
N PHE A 131 -17.59 -23.30 7.15
CA PHE A 131 -17.49 -21.86 6.95
C PHE A 131 -18.85 -21.23 7.19
N SER A 132 -18.96 -20.27 8.13
CA SER A 132 -20.20 -19.51 8.28
C SER A 132 -20.50 -18.68 7.02
N SER A 133 -21.76 -18.61 6.62
CA SER A 133 -22.20 -17.81 5.46
C SER A 133 -21.76 -16.34 5.59
N SER A 134 -21.78 -15.77 6.80
CA SER A 134 -21.31 -14.42 7.07
C SER A 134 -19.82 -14.25 6.78
N SER A 135 -18.99 -15.25 7.10
CA SER A 135 -17.56 -15.23 6.80
C SER A 135 -17.28 -15.24 5.29
N LEU A 136 -18.04 -16.02 4.52
CA LEU A 136 -17.92 -16.07 3.07
C LEU A 136 -18.32 -14.74 2.42
N VAL A 137 -19.41 -14.12 2.89
CA VAL A 137 -19.83 -12.79 2.44
C VAL A 137 -18.77 -11.75 2.74
N THR A 138 -18.19 -11.72 3.95
CA THR A 138 -17.13 -10.78 4.32
C THR A 138 -15.91 -10.94 3.43
N ARG A 139 -15.49 -12.16 3.10
CA ARG A 139 -14.38 -12.42 2.18
C ARG A 139 -14.66 -11.90 0.77
N MET A 140 -15.88 -12.06 0.28
CA MET A 140 -16.27 -11.62 -1.07
C MET A 140 -16.44 -10.10 -1.17
N THR A 141 -16.74 -9.44 -0.08
CA THR A 141 -16.95 -7.97 -0.02
C THR A 141 -15.70 -7.26 0.50
N THR A 142 -15.43 -7.33 1.78
CA THR A 142 -14.41 -6.55 2.46
C THR A 142 -13.00 -6.97 2.06
N ASP A 143 -12.70 -8.27 2.06
CA ASP A 143 -11.34 -8.74 1.75
C ASP A 143 -10.98 -8.44 0.29
N VAL A 144 -11.91 -8.66 -0.65
CA VAL A 144 -11.67 -8.32 -2.05
C VAL A 144 -11.50 -6.82 -2.26
N THR A 145 -12.24 -5.98 -1.51
CA THR A 145 -12.06 -4.53 -1.57
C THR A 145 -10.69 -4.11 -1.02
N ASN A 146 -10.22 -4.73 0.06
CA ASN A 146 -8.88 -4.49 0.60
C ASN A 146 -7.79 -4.90 -0.41
N VAL A 147 -7.95 -6.03 -1.09
CA VAL A 147 -7.04 -6.48 -2.16
C VAL A 147 -7.07 -5.51 -3.35
N GLN A 148 -8.25 -4.98 -3.71
CA GLN A 148 -8.40 -3.95 -4.75
C GLN A 148 -7.63 -2.68 -4.40
N MET A 149 -7.76 -2.18 -3.16
CA MET A 149 -7.04 -1.01 -2.68
C MET A 149 -5.53 -1.24 -2.65
N ALA A 150 -5.10 -2.39 -2.17
CA ALA A 150 -3.68 -2.77 -2.16
C ALA A 150 -3.09 -2.82 -3.57
N TYR A 151 -3.82 -3.38 -4.54
CA TYR A 151 -3.42 -3.43 -5.93
C TYR A 151 -3.30 -2.03 -6.55
N MET A 152 -4.29 -1.15 -6.30
CA MET A 152 -4.28 0.23 -6.76
C MET A 152 -3.08 1.00 -6.20
N MET A 153 -2.82 0.85 -4.90
CA MET A 153 -1.70 1.49 -4.21
C MET A 153 -0.35 0.97 -4.73
N LEU A 154 -0.25 -0.35 -4.96
CA LEU A 154 0.95 -0.98 -5.49
C LEU A 154 1.31 -0.43 -6.87
N ILE A 155 0.36 -0.40 -7.81
CA ILE A 155 0.63 0.11 -9.17
C ILE A 155 1.01 1.58 -9.14
N ARG A 156 0.28 2.39 -8.39
CA ARG A 156 0.47 3.84 -8.39
C ARG A 156 1.72 4.26 -7.61
N THR A 157 1.90 3.75 -6.40
CA THR A 157 2.95 4.21 -5.48
C THR A 157 4.25 3.45 -5.64
N ALA A 158 4.19 2.11 -5.73
CA ALA A 158 5.39 1.30 -5.79
C ALA A 158 6.17 1.45 -7.11
N VAL A 159 5.52 1.88 -8.17
CA VAL A 159 6.19 2.19 -9.45
C VAL A 159 6.66 3.65 -9.47
N ARG A 160 5.82 4.59 -9.03
CA ARG A 160 6.17 6.02 -9.05
C ARG A 160 7.36 6.35 -8.14
N ALA A 161 7.41 5.80 -6.92
CA ALA A 161 8.44 6.15 -5.95
C ALA A 161 9.88 5.84 -6.42
N PRO A 162 10.20 4.63 -6.95
CA PRO A 162 11.54 4.37 -7.48
C PRO A 162 11.86 5.19 -8.73
N LEU A 163 10.88 5.43 -9.61
CA LEU A 163 11.08 6.29 -10.79
C LEU A 163 11.44 7.72 -10.40
N MET A 164 10.67 8.30 -9.46
CA MET A 164 10.96 9.64 -8.95
C MET A 164 12.34 9.73 -8.29
N LEU A 165 12.74 8.70 -7.55
CA LEU A 165 14.06 8.65 -6.94
C LEU A 165 15.16 8.65 -8.02
N ILE A 166 15.04 7.79 -9.03
CA ILE A 166 16.03 7.70 -10.13
C ILE A 166 16.11 9.03 -10.87
N PHE A 167 14.97 9.58 -11.29
CA PHE A 167 14.93 10.85 -12.05
C PHE A 167 15.46 12.02 -11.20
N SER A 168 15.11 12.09 -9.91
CA SER A 168 15.61 13.15 -9.03
C SER A 168 17.12 13.07 -8.83
N VAL A 169 17.69 11.87 -8.69
CA VAL A 169 19.14 11.68 -8.59
C VAL A 169 19.83 12.11 -9.89
N VAL A 170 19.31 11.68 -11.04
CA VAL A 170 19.87 12.08 -12.36
C VAL A 170 19.83 13.59 -12.51
N MET A 171 18.70 14.24 -12.20
CA MET A 171 18.57 15.69 -12.31
C MET A 171 19.46 16.43 -11.32
N ALA A 172 19.64 15.89 -10.10
CA ALA A 172 20.59 16.47 -9.14
C ALA A 172 22.01 16.52 -9.68
N PHE A 173 22.47 15.46 -10.37
CA PHE A 173 23.79 15.45 -11.03
C PHE A 173 23.87 16.44 -12.19
N ILE A 174 22.82 16.58 -12.99
CA ILE A 174 22.77 17.51 -14.12
C ILE A 174 22.84 18.96 -13.63
N MET A 175 22.16 19.29 -12.52
CA MET A 175 22.05 20.65 -12.01
C MET A 175 23.14 21.02 -11.00
N GLY A 176 23.48 20.11 -10.11
CA GLY A 176 24.36 20.35 -8.95
C GLY A 176 25.79 19.84 -9.12
N GLY A 177 26.08 19.09 -10.20
CA GLY A 177 27.41 18.54 -10.44
C GLY A 177 27.96 17.79 -9.22
N ALA A 178 29.14 18.20 -8.73
CA ALA A 178 29.81 17.57 -7.59
C ALA A 178 28.99 17.63 -6.28
N LEU A 179 28.17 18.64 -6.07
CA LEU A 179 27.31 18.76 -4.88
C LEU A 179 26.24 17.65 -4.82
N ALA A 180 25.84 17.10 -5.97
CA ALA A 180 24.89 16.00 -6.01
C ALA A 180 25.42 14.70 -5.36
N THR A 181 26.72 14.56 -5.22
CA THR A 181 27.33 13.41 -4.55
C THR A 181 26.90 13.31 -3.09
N SER A 182 26.62 14.43 -2.42
CA SER A 182 26.10 14.44 -1.05
C SER A 182 24.75 13.74 -0.94
N PHE A 183 23.86 13.87 -1.93
CA PHE A 183 22.57 13.16 -1.95
C PHE A 183 22.75 11.64 -2.08
N VAL A 184 23.71 11.19 -2.89
CA VAL A 184 24.02 9.76 -3.05
C VAL A 184 24.50 9.14 -1.74
N ILE A 185 25.23 9.90 -0.90
CA ILE A 185 25.66 9.47 0.41
C ILE A 185 24.49 9.47 1.42
N ILE A 186 23.62 10.46 1.36
CA ILE A 186 22.49 10.59 2.29
C ILE A 186 21.44 9.51 2.05
N ILE A 187 21.17 9.12 0.80
CA ILE A 187 20.14 8.09 0.47
C ILE A 187 20.39 6.76 1.20
N PRO A 188 21.58 6.13 1.15
CA PRO A 188 21.84 4.91 1.92
C PRO A 188 21.66 5.08 3.44
N VAL A 189 22.06 6.24 3.98
CA VAL A 189 21.91 6.55 5.42
C VAL A 189 20.44 6.60 5.80
N LEU A 190 19.59 7.25 4.97
CA LEU A 190 18.15 7.29 5.19
C LEU A 190 17.52 5.91 5.06
N VAL A 191 17.89 5.13 4.04
CA VAL A 191 17.39 3.76 3.86
C VAL A 191 17.76 2.90 5.06
N PHE A 192 19.00 2.98 5.54
CA PHE A 192 19.46 2.24 6.71
C PHE A 192 18.68 2.66 7.98
N GLY A 193 18.49 3.97 8.18
CA GLY A 193 17.68 4.49 9.29
C GLY A 193 16.24 4.00 9.25
N LEU A 194 15.61 4.01 8.06
CA LEU A 194 14.26 3.49 7.87
C LEU A 194 14.17 1.98 8.14
N LEU A 195 15.17 1.20 7.73
CA LEU A 195 15.22 -0.23 8.01
C LEU A 195 15.34 -0.52 9.50
N ILE A 196 16.15 0.27 10.24
CA ILE A 196 16.26 0.18 11.69
C ILE A 196 14.91 0.49 12.34
N ILE A 197 14.29 1.62 11.97
CA ILE A 197 12.97 2.00 12.49
C ILE A 197 11.94 0.90 12.22
N ALA A 198 11.89 0.39 10.99
CA ALA A 198 10.96 -0.67 10.63
C ALA A 198 11.21 -1.95 11.46
N HIS A 199 12.47 -2.30 11.69
CA HIS A 199 12.84 -3.48 12.48
C HIS A 199 12.34 -3.39 13.93
N TYR A 200 12.44 -2.22 14.57
CA TYR A 200 11.96 -2.02 15.95
C TYR A 200 10.47 -1.71 16.03
N ALA A 201 9.92 -0.96 15.09
CA ALA A 201 8.52 -0.56 15.08
C ALA A 201 7.58 -1.73 14.78
N MET A 202 7.92 -2.61 13.84
CA MET A 202 7.05 -3.73 13.46
C MET A 202 6.70 -4.69 14.62
N PRO A 203 7.64 -5.13 15.47
CA PRO A 203 7.28 -5.94 16.64
C PRO A 203 6.46 -5.16 17.68
N ALA A 204 6.73 -3.86 17.85
CA ALA A 204 5.94 -3.00 18.75
C ALA A 204 4.48 -2.89 18.27
N PHE A 205 4.25 -2.62 16.99
CA PHE A 205 2.91 -2.62 16.41
C PHE A 205 2.19 -3.98 16.59
N ARG A 206 2.87 -5.10 16.33
CA ARG A 206 2.30 -6.42 16.55
C ARG A 206 1.94 -6.67 18.03
N ALA A 207 2.71 -6.13 18.97
CA ALA A 207 2.39 -6.21 20.39
C ALA A 207 1.14 -5.39 20.73
N VAL A 208 0.99 -4.20 20.16
CA VAL A 208 -0.20 -3.36 20.31
C VAL A 208 -1.42 -4.05 19.73
N PHE A 209 -1.37 -4.58 18.52
CA PHE A 209 -2.50 -5.31 17.91
C PHE A 209 -2.93 -6.51 18.75
N ARG A 210 -1.99 -7.29 19.28
CA ARG A 210 -2.33 -8.39 20.20
C ARG A 210 -3.04 -7.92 21.48
N LYS A 211 -2.73 -6.72 21.97
CA LYS A 211 -3.46 -6.13 23.10
C LYS A 211 -4.86 -5.67 22.70
N TYR A 212 -5.00 -5.09 21.51
CA TYR A 212 -6.33 -4.76 20.97
C TYR A 212 -7.20 -6.00 20.76
N ASP A 213 -6.64 -7.09 20.24
CA ASP A 213 -7.38 -8.34 20.07
C ASP A 213 -7.90 -8.86 21.43
N LYS A 214 -7.06 -8.85 22.47
CA LYS A 214 -7.47 -9.22 23.85
C LYS A 214 -8.52 -8.29 24.42
N LEU A 215 -8.42 -6.99 24.14
CA LEU A 215 -9.42 -6.01 24.59
C LEU A 215 -10.78 -6.30 23.92
N ASN A 216 -10.78 -6.53 22.61
CA ASN A 216 -12.00 -6.87 21.88
C ASN A 216 -12.62 -8.18 22.37
N GLU A 217 -11.81 -9.21 22.63
CA GLU A 217 -12.25 -10.47 23.21
C GLU A 217 -12.90 -10.26 24.60
N SER A 218 -12.27 -9.43 25.43
CA SER A 218 -12.82 -9.10 26.76
C SER A 218 -14.13 -8.31 26.67
N ILE A 219 -14.24 -7.37 25.71
CA ILE A 219 -15.49 -6.64 25.46
C ILE A 219 -16.58 -7.61 25.00
N GLU A 220 -16.27 -8.52 24.07
CA GLU A 220 -17.22 -9.50 23.55
C GLU A 220 -17.70 -10.44 24.68
N GLU A 221 -16.78 -10.93 25.53
CA GLU A 221 -17.10 -11.73 26.70
C GLU A 221 -18.05 -10.98 27.64
N ASN A 222 -17.74 -9.71 27.95
CA ASN A 222 -18.57 -8.87 28.82
C ASN A 222 -19.96 -8.62 28.25
N VAL A 223 -20.05 -8.33 26.94
CA VAL A 223 -21.35 -8.11 26.27
C VAL A 223 -22.19 -9.37 26.25
N ARG A 224 -21.58 -10.54 25.95
CA ARG A 224 -22.29 -11.85 26.00
C ARG A 224 -22.69 -12.23 27.42
N GLY A 225 -21.83 -11.96 28.40
CA GLY A 225 -22.07 -12.25 29.82
C GLY A 225 -22.99 -11.27 30.55
N MET A 226 -23.38 -10.13 29.93
CA MET A 226 -24.07 -9.02 30.59
C MET A 226 -25.38 -9.46 31.28
N ARG A 227 -26.12 -10.39 30.70
CA ARG A 227 -27.35 -10.93 31.31
C ARG A 227 -27.06 -11.68 32.63
N VAL A 228 -25.98 -12.44 32.67
CA VAL A 228 -25.54 -13.19 33.83
C VAL A 228 -25.03 -12.23 34.90
N VAL A 229 -24.18 -11.26 34.52
CA VAL A 229 -23.65 -10.23 35.43
C VAL A 229 -24.77 -9.45 36.12
N LYS A 230 -25.79 -9.02 35.35
CA LYS A 230 -26.98 -8.34 35.87
C LYS A 230 -27.84 -9.26 36.75
N GLY A 231 -28.01 -10.52 36.36
CA GLY A 231 -28.79 -11.48 37.14
C GLY A 231 -28.21 -11.78 38.53
N PHE A 232 -26.89 -11.67 38.68
CA PHE A 232 -26.16 -11.88 39.94
C PHE A 232 -25.70 -10.58 40.62
N ALA A 233 -26.09 -9.40 40.12
CA ALA A 233 -25.71 -8.06 40.62
C ALA A 233 -24.19 -7.90 40.84
N ARG A 234 -23.38 -8.37 39.85
CA ARG A 234 -21.91 -8.39 39.93
C ARG A 234 -21.26 -7.34 39.04
N GLU A 235 -21.93 -6.22 38.70
CA GLU A 235 -21.44 -5.17 37.82
C GLU A 235 -20.15 -4.52 38.36
N GLU A 236 -20.06 -4.30 39.68
CA GLU A 236 -18.86 -3.72 40.30
C GLU A 236 -17.62 -4.61 40.15
N TYR A 237 -17.80 -5.92 40.24
CA TYR A 237 -16.72 -6.89 40.06
C TYR A 237 -16.19 -6.87 38.59
N GLU A 238 -17.10 -6.84 37.59
CA GLU A 238 -16.74 -6.82 36.21
C GLU A 238 -16.08 -5.48 35.79
N LYS A 239 -16.54 -4.34 36.31
CA LYS A 239 -15.87 -3.05 36.12
C LYS A 239 -14.42 -3.06 36.63
N LYS A 240 -14.21 -3.69 37.81
CA LYS A 240 -12.89 -3.79 38.42
C LYS A 240 -11.95 -4.75 37.67
N LYS A 241 -12.52 -5.83 37.08
CA LYS A 241 -11.82 -6.78 36.22
C LYS A 241 -11.39 -6.15 34.92
N PHE A 242 -12.28 -5.36 34.30
CA PHE A 242 -12.02 -4.68 33.02
C PHE A 242 -11.04 -3.49 33.15
N GLY A 243 -10.95 -2.86 34.31
CA GLY A 243 -10.05 -1.73 34.59
C GLY A 243 -8.60 -2.13 34.96
N LYS A 244 -8.27 -3.42 34.97
CA LYS A 244 -6.91 -3.96 35.16
C LYS A 244 -6.28 -4.37 33.85
#